data_b141e4d4e2a7d90a739ef463fbf386fa
#
_entry.id   b141e4d4e2a7d90a739ef463fbf386fa
#
_cell.length_a   1.000
_cell.length_b   1.000
_cell.length_c   1.000
_cell.angle_alpha   90.00
_cell.angle_beta   90.00
_cell.angle_gamma   90.00
#
_symmetry.space_group_name_H-M   'P 1'
#
loop_
_entity.id
_entity.type
_entity.pdbx_description
1 polymer ?
#
loop_
_entity_poly.entity_id
_entity_poly.type
_entity_poly.pdbx_seq_one_letter_code
_entity_poly.pdbx_strand_id
1 'polypeptide(L)'
;VNSYLSQTKNGIFIGVGLIMLLWTVLNLINNMEITFNRIWQVKKARSMYRKITDYFSMLLLIPLLLVVSGGLSIFMSTMLKNVTDFTLLAPIGKFLIRLIPFVLTWVMFTALYVFMPNTKVKLKHALISGILAGTAHQAFQFLYISSQLWVSRYNAIYGSFAAVSYTHLTLPT
;
A
#
# COMPACT_ATOMS: atom_id res chain seq x y z
N VAL A 1 29.40 19.71 23.27
CA VAL A 1 30.06 19.41 21.97
C VAL A 1 29.67 18.01 21.47
N ASN A 2 29.74 16.98 22.31
CA ASN A 2 29.43 15.60 21.92
C ASN A 2 27.96 15.39 21.48
N SER A 3 27.01 16.12 22.07
CA SER A 3 25.59 16.05 21.72
C SER A 3 25.31 16.56 20.31
N TYR A 4 25.97 17.63 19.88
CA TYR A 4 25.85 18.18 18.53
C TYR A 4 26.49 17.26 17.48
N LEU A 5 27.62 16.63 17.80
CA LEU A 5 28.28 15.69 16.89
C LEU A 5 27.45 14.42 16.66
N SER A 6 26.75 13.91 17.68
CA SER A 6 25.85 12.76 17.52
C SER A 6 24.61 13.11 16.69
N GLN A 7 24.03 14.30 16.88
CA GLN A 7 22.89 14.78 16.09
C GLN A 7 23.26 15.00 14.62
N THR A 8 24.45 15.56 14.34
CA THR A 8 24.92 15.77 12.98
C THR A 8 25.18 14.43 12.26
N LYS A 9 25.78 13.46 12.94
CA LYS A 9 25.98 12.11 12.37
C LYS A 9 24.64 11.45 12.03
N ASN A 10 23.65 11.51 12.92
CA ASN A 10 22.33 10.97 12.66
C ASN A 10 21.64 11.66 11.48
N GLY A 11 21.77 12.97 11.33
CA GLY A 11 21.23 13.72 10.19
C GLY A 11 21.83 13.29 8.85
N ILE A 12 23.14 13.04 8.80
CA ILE A 12 23.82 12.58 7.59
C ILE A 12 23.34 11.18 7.20
N PHE A 13 23.22 10.25 8.17
CA PHE A 13 22.72 8.90 7.91
C PHE A 13 21.27 8.91 7.41
N ILE A 14 20.41 9.77 7.98
CA ILE A 14 19.04 9.95 7.51
C ILE A 14 19.02 10.51 6.09
N GLY A 15 19.85 11.51 5.78
CA GLY A 15 19.94 12.09 4.44
C GLY A 15 20.39 11.08 3.38
N VAL A 16 21.43 10.31 3.66
CA VAL A 16 21.89 9.25 2.78
C VAL A 16 20.84 8.16 2.60
N GLY A 17 20.16 7.76 3.68
CA GLY A 17 19.07 6.78 3.64
C GLY A 17 17.91 7.24 2.77
N LEU A 18 17.51 8.52 2.86
CA LEU A 18 16.46 9.11 2.01
C LEU A 18 16.85 9.12 0.52
N ILE A 19 18.09 9.48 0.21
CA ILE A 19 18.59 9.47 -1.18
C ILE A 19 18.57 8.05 -1.74
N MET A 20 19.06 7.06 -0.97
CA MET A 20 19.04 5.66 -1.38
C MET A 20 17.62 5.14 -1.57
N LEU A 21 16.69 5.52 -0.70
CA LEU A 21 15.28 5.14 -0.79
C LEU A 21 14.65 5.72 -2.06
N LEU A 22 14.84 7.01 -2.33
CA LEU A 22 14.37 7.65 -3.56
C LEU A 22 14.95 6.97 -4.82
N TRP A 23 16.25 6.69 -4.83
CA TRP A 23 16.91 5.97 -5.91
C TRP A 23 16.29 4.59 -6.15
N THR A 24 16.05 3.84 -5.08
CA THR A 24 15.44 2.50 -5.15
C THR A 24 14.02 2.56 -5.70
N VAL A 25 13.20 3.53 -5.25
CA VAL A 25 11.84 3.72 -5.73
C VAL A 25 11.82 4.11 -7.20
N LEU A 26 12.68 5.03 -7.64
CA LEU A 26 12.79 5.42 -9.04
C LEU A 26 13.23 4.25 -9.94
N ASN A 27 14.17 3.42 -9.48
CA ASN A 27 14.57 2.21 -10.19
C ASN A 27 13.42 1.19 -10.28
N LEU A 28 12.66 1.00 -9.20
CA LEU A 28 11.48 0.13 -9.20
C LEU A 28 10.47 0.58 -10.26
N ILE A 29 10.11 1.86 -10.26
CA ILE A 29 9.15 2.41 -11.23
C ILE A 29 9.69 2.29 -12.67
N ASN A 30 10.98 2.55 -12.88
CA ASN A 30 11.60 2.38 -14.19
C ASN A 30 11.55 0.92 -14.66
N ASN A 31 11.80 -0.04 -13.79
CA ASN A 31 11.70 -1.47 -14.11
C ASN A 31 10.27 -1.89 -14.45
N MET A 32 9.29 -1.33 -13.73
CA MET A 32 7.88 -1.52 -14.06
C MET A 32 7.57 -0.97 -15.45
N GLU A 33 7.98 0.26 -15.77
CA GLU A 33 7.79 0.84 -17.11
C GLU A 33 8.42 -0.03 -18.22
N ILE A 34 9.65 -0.49 -18.00
CA ILE A 34 10.34 -1.36 -18.97
C ILE A 34 9.54 -2.65 -19.20
N THR A 35 9.03 -3.24 -18.13
CA THR A 35 8.24 -4.47 -18.19
C THR A 35 6.93 -4.24 -18.96
N PHE A 36 6.20 -3.17 -18.65
CA PHE A 36 4.99 -2.81 -19.38
C PHE A 36 5.25 -2.50 -20.85
N ASN A 37 6.29 -1.72 -21.15
CA ASN A 37 6.68 -1.41 -22.51
C ASN A 37 7.06 -2.67 -23.31
N ARG A 38 7.67 -3.68 -22.65
CA ARG A 38 7.97 -4.98 -23.27
C ARG A 38 6.70 -5.76 -23.57
N ILE A 39 5.76 -5.83 -22.63
CA ILE A 39 4.47 -6.52 -22.82
C ILE A 39 3.67 -5.87 -23.98
N TRP A 40 3.67 -4.54 -24.05
CA TRP A 40 2.97 -3.79 -25.09
C TRP A 40 3.79 -3.57 -26.37
N GLN A 41 4.97 -4.19 -26.47
CA GLN A 41 5.88 -4.09 -27.62
C GLN A 41 6.18 -2.64 -28.06
N VAL A 42 6.35 -1.75 -27.11
CA VAL A 42 6.64 -0.34 -27.33
C VAL A 42 8.09 -0.18 -27.74
N LYS A 43 8.31 0.33 -28.96
CA LYS A 43 9.67 0.49 -29.55
C LYS A 43 10.39 1.76 -29.06
N LYS A 44 9.68 2.77 -28.57
CA LYS A 44 10.26 4.05 -28.14
C LYS A 44 10.13 4.25 -26.64
N ALA A 45 11.25 4.37 -25.93
CA ALA A 45 11.26 4.78 -24.53
C ALA A 45 10.85 6.25 -24.37
N ARG A 46 10.30 6.61 -23.21
CA ARG A 46 10.01 8.00 -22.85
C ARG A 46 11.31 8.79 -22.68
N SER A 47 11.26 10.11 -22.95
CA SER A 47 12.36 11.00 -22.60
C SER A 47 12.54 11.05 -21.08
N MET A 48 13.78 11.25 -20.60
CA MET A 48 14.09 11.28 -19.15
C MET A 48 13.24 12.31 -18.39
N TYR A 49 13.06 13.50 -18.97
CA TYR A 49 12.24 14.56 -18.38
C TYR A 49 10.80 14.09 -18.14
N ARG A 50 10.19 13.46 -19.14
CA ARG A 50 8.82 12.93 -19.03
C ARG A 50 8.73 11.77 -18.06
N LYS A 51 9.74 10.91 -17.99
CA LYS A 51 9.82 9.84 -16.98
C LYS A 51 9.78 10.41 -15.56
N ILE A 52 10.62 11.39 -15.28
CA ILE A 52 10.68 12.00 -13.94
C ILE A 52 9.35 12.63 -13.56
N THR A 53 8.73 13.38 -14.47
CA THR A 53 7.43 14.02 -14.20
C THR A 53 6.32 12.99 -13.96
N ASP A 54 6.24 11.97 -14.81
CA ASP A 54 5.22 10.91 -14.70
C ASP A 54 5.44 10.09 -13.43
N TYR A 55 6.68 9.75 -13.07
CA TYR A 55 7.02 8.98 -11.88
C TYR A 55 6.76 9.77 -10.60
N PHE A 56 7.10 11.06 -10.59
CA PHE A 56 6.82 11.93 -9.46
C PHE A 56 5.32 12.08 -9.24
N SER A 57 4.56 12.23 -10.32
CA SER A 57 3.09 12.28 -10.25
C SER A 57 2.50 10.99 -9.67
N MET A 58 2.99 9.82 -10.11
CA MET A 58 2.54 8.53 -9.57
C MET A 58 2.93 8.34 -8.10
N LEU A 59 4.16 8.72 -7.74
CA LEU A 59 4.67 8.62 -6.37
C LEU A 59 3.87 9.47 -5.39
N LEU A 60 3.28 10.56 -5.86
CA LEU A 60 2.43 11.44 -5.07
C LEU A 60 0.96 10.97 -5.08
N LEU A 61 0.48 10.52 -6.23
CA LEU A 61 -0.92 10.14 -6.43
C LEU A 61 -1.27 8.83 -5.68
N ILE A 62 -0.37 7.83 -5.72
CA ILE A 62 -0.65 6.51 -5.12
C ILE A 62 -0.84 6.60 -3.60
N PRO A 63 0.08 7.21 -2.81
CA PRO A 63 -0.12 7.40 -1.38
C PRO A 63 -1.34 8.26 -1.06
N LEU A 64 -1.58 9.32 -1.85
CA LEU A 64 -2.75 10.17 -1.67
C LEU A 64 -4.05 9.37 -1.82
N LEU A 65 -4.16 8.56 -2.87
CA LEU A 65 -5.33 7.69 -3.07
C LEU A 65 -5.50 6.69 -1.94
N LEU A 66 -4.41 6.11 -1.42
CA LEU A 66 -4.47 5.20 -0.28
C LEU A 66 -4.96 5.89 0.99
N VAL A 67 -4.48 7.09 1.28
CA VAL A 67 -4.91 7.87 2.45
C VAL A 67 -6.38 8.28 2.31
N VAL A 68 -6.80 8.76 1.14
CA VAL A 68 -8.20 9.12 0.88
C VAL A 68 -9.10 7.89 0.98
N SER A 69 -8.67 6.75 0.44
CA SER A 69 -9.41 5.48 0.54
C SER A 69 -9.61 5.04 1.99
N GLY A 70 -8.52 5.02 2.77
CA GLY A 70 -8.58 4.66 4.19
C GLY A 70 -9.43 5.63 5.00
N GLY A 71 -9.24 6.94 4.81
CA GLY A 71 -10.00 7.99 5.48
C GLY A 71 -11.49 7.91 5.14
N LEU A 72 -11.83 7.71 3.88
CA LEU A 72 -13.22 7.56 3.42
C LEU A 72 -13.87 6.31 4.03
N SER A 73 -13.15 5.20 4.10
CA SER A 73 -13.65 3.96 4.73
C SER A 73 -13.96 4.14 6.21
N ILE A 74 -13.08 4.84 6.95
CA ILE A 74 -13.29 5.15 8.37
C ILE A 74 -14.47 6.10 8.54
N PHE A 75 -14.52 7.19 7.77
CA PHE A 75 -15.60 8.17 7.81
C PHE A 75 -16.96 7.52 7.55
N MET A 76 -17.07 6.71 6.49
CA MET A 76 -18.30 6.01 6.14
C MET A 76 -18.70 4.97 7.20
N SER A 77 -17.75 4.23 7.78
CA SER A 77 -18.05 3.27 8.84
C SER A 77 -18.58 3.96 10.11
N THR A 78 -18.12 5.18 10.39
CA THR A 78 -18.59 5.99 11.52
C THR A 78 -19.98 6.55 11.26
N MET A 79 -20.22 7.07 10.05
CA MET A 79 -21.53 7.57 9.65
C MET A 79 -22.61 6.49 9.71
N LEU A 80 -22.29 5.25 9.27
CA LEU A 80 -23.26 4.14 9.34
C LEU A 80 -23.59 3.68 10.75
N LYS A 81 -22.68 3.82 11.70
CA LYS A 81 -23.00 3.54 13.10
C LYS A 81 -24.09 4.49 13.65
N ASN A 82 -24.10 5.72 13.15
CA ASN A 82 -25.06 6.74 13.57
C ASN A 82 -26.41 6.65 12.82
N VAL A 83 -26.48 5.93 11.69
CA VAL A 83 -27.68 5.78 10.83
C VAL A 83 -28.35 4.42 11.04
N THR A 84 -28.10 3.74 12.17
CA THR A 84 -28.68 2.42 12.46
C THR A 84 -30.20 2.41 12.66
N ASP A 85 -30.85 3.58 12.69
CA ASP A 85 -32.31 3.68 12.89
C ASP A 85 -33.13 3.41 11.60
N PHE A 86 -32.49 3.31 10.44
CA PHE A 86 -33.12 2.90 9.17
C PHE A 86 -32.87 1.42 8.89
N THR A 87 -33.63 0.56 9.52
CA THR A 87 -33.47 -0.90 9.55
C THR A 87 -33.46 -1.60 8.18
N LEU A 88 -34.10 -1.03 7.17
CA LEU A 88 -34.20 -1.64 5.83
C LEU A 88 -33.02 -1.32 4.89
N LEU A 89 -32.34 -0.18 5.07
CA LEU A 89 -31.24 0.27 4.21
C LEU A 89 -29.84 -0.06 4.79
N ALA A 90 -29.78 -0.44 6.06
CA ALA A 90 -28.52 -0.74 6.75
C ALA A 90 -27.67 -1.84 6.06
N PRO A 91 -28.21 -2.97 5.57
CA PRO A 91 -27.41 -4.00 4.92
C PRO A 91 -26.83 -3.53 3.58
N ILE A 92 -27.57 -2.75 2.80
CA ILE A 92 -27.13 -2.20 1.51
C ILE A 92 -26.00 -1.18 1.74
N GLY A 93 -26.17 -0.28 2.71
CA GLY A 93 -25.13 0.68 3.07
C GLY A 93 -23.84 0.02 3.54
N LYS A 94 -23.92 -1.01 4.38
CA LYS A 94 -22.74 -1.78 4.81
C LYS A 94 -22.04 -2.48 3.64
N PHE A 95 -22.79 -3.01 2.68
CA PHE A 95 -22.25 -3.63 1.49
C PHE A 95 -21.51 -2.62 0.62
N LEU A 96 -22.13 -1.46 0.34
CA LEU A 96 -21.52 -0.39 -0.45
C LEU A 96 -20.19 0.10 0.16
N ILE A 97 -20.14 0.25 1.48
CA ILE A 97 -18.90 0.67 2.16
C ILE A 97 -17.81 -0.36 2.04
N ARG A 98 -18.11 -1.65 2.16
CA ARG A 98 -17.14 -2.71 1.96
C ARG A 98 -16.62 -2.76 0.53
N LEU A 99 -17.37 -2.25 -0.43
CA LEU A 99 -16.98 -2.21 -1.84
C LEU A 99 -15.97 -1.09 -2.15
N ILE A 100 -15.95 -0.02 -1.35
CA ILE A 100 -15.09 1.16 -1.60
C ILE A 100 -13.60 0.80 -1.74
N PRO A 101 -12.96 0.03 -0.84
CA PRO A 101 -11.56 -0.35 -0.98
C PRO A 101 -11.29 -1.14 -2.26
N PHE A 102 -12.24 -1.99 -2.68
CA PHE A 102 -12.12 -2.76 -3.93
C PHE A 102 -12.15 -1.84 -5.14
N VAL A 103 -13.13 -0.94 -5.21
CA VAL A 103 -13.27 0.01 -6.32
C VAL A 103 -12.03 0.89 -6.43
N LEU A 104 -11.53 1.41 -5.31
CA LEU A 104 -10.33 2.23 -5.30
C LEU A 104 -9.09 1.46 -5.76
N THR A 105 -8.94 0.22 -5.34
CA THR A 105 -7.87 -0.66 -5.80
C THR A 105 -7.99 -0.93 -7.30
N TRP A 106 -9.18 -1.19 -7.81
CA TRP A 106 -9.43 -1.38 -9.25
C TRP A 106 -9.08 -0.12 -10.05
N VAL A 107 -9.49 1.05 -9.58
CA VAL A 107 -9.14 2.34 -10.21
C VAL A 107 -7.63 2.54 -10.22
N MET A 108 -6.95 2.25 -9.11
CA MET A 108 -5.50 2.37 -8.99
C MET A 108 -4.77 1.47 -10.00
N PHE A 109 -5.12 0.18 -10.06
CA PHE A 109 -4.51 -0.74 -11.03
C PHE A 109 -4.86 -0.37 -12.47
N THR A 110 -6.10 0.06 -12.73
CA THR A 110 -6.48 0.56 -14.06
C THR A 110 -5.65 1.78 -14.47
N ALA A 111 -5.46 2.72 -13.55
CA ALA A 111 -4.61 3.89 -13.79
C ALA A 111 -3.15 3.48 -14.08
N LEU A 112 -2.59 2.54 -13.32
CA LEU A 112 -1.26 1.98 -13.59
C LEU A 112 -1.17 1.37 -15.00
N TYR A 113 -2.15 0.57 -15.41
CA TYR A 113 -2.16 -0.04 -16.75
C TYR A 113 -2.33 0.98 -17.88
N VAL A 114 -2.95 2.12 -17.64
CA VAL A 114 -3.11 3.20 -18.63
C VAL A 114 -1.87 4.10 -18.68
N PHE A 115 -1.34 4.49 -17.51
CA PHE A 115 -0.29 5.51 -17.44
C PHE A 115 1.13 4.94 -17.58
N MET A 116 1.34 3.67 -17.13
CA MET A 116 2.68 3.08 -17.13
C MET A 116 3.23 2.79 -18.53
N PRO A 117 2.48 2.17 -19.48
CA PRO A 117 2.99 1.94 -20.81
C PRO A 117 3.12 3.25 -21.60
N ASN A 118 4.19 3.39 -22.39
CA ASN A 118 4.35 4.52 -23.31
C ASN A 118 3.59 4.32 -24.63
N THR A 119 2.32 3.92 -24.52
CA THR A 119 1.43 3.70 -25.69
C THR A 119 -0.02 4.03 -25.35
N LYS A 120 -0.84 4.19 -26.36
CA LYS A 120 -2.29 4.43 -26.19
C LYS A 120 -3.00 3.13 -25.84
N VAL A 121 -3.19 2.88 -24.56
CA VAL A 121 -3.94 1.71 -24.08
C VAL A 121 -5.44 2.00 -24.18
N LYS A 122 -6.19 1.05 -24.74
CA LYS A 122 -7.66 1.14 -24.76
C LYS A 122 -8.18 0.96 -23.32
N LEU A 123 -8.90 1.94 -22.81
CA LEU A 123 -9.43 1.96 -21.44
C LEU A 123 -10.21 0.69 -21.06
N LYS A 124 -10.96 0.11 -22.01
CA LYS A 124 -11.71 -1.13 -21.79
C LYS A 124 -10.80 -2.30 -21.36
N HIS A 125 -9.67 -2.48 -22.01
CA HIS A 125 -8.73 -3.57 -21.66
C HIS A 125 -8.01 -3.27 -20.34
N ALA A 126 -7.63 -2.02 -20.11
CA ALA A 126 -7.03 -1.59 -18.85
C ALA A 126 -7.98 -1.79 -17.65
N LEU A 127 -9.28 -1.50 -17.82
CA LEU A 127 -10.31 -1.73 -16.81
C LEU A 127 -10.43 -3.21 -16.46
N ILE A 128 -10.56 -4.09 -17.44
CA ILE A 128 -10.66 -5.53 -17.20
C ILE A 128 -9.43 -6.04 -16.46
N SER A 129 -8.24 -5.66 -16.94
CA SER A 129 -6.96 -6.04 -16.29
C SER A 129 -6.84 -5.45 -14.88
N GLY A 130 -7.28 -4.20 -14.69
CA GLY A 130 -7.28 -3.51 -13.40
C GLY A 130 -8.20 -4.17 -12.38
N ILE A 131 -9.39 -4.61 -12.79
CA ILE A 131 -10.32 -5.35 -11.92
C ILE A 131 -9.70 -6.70 -11.53
N LEU A 132 -9.15 -7.45 -12.47
CA LEU A 132 -8.53 -8.75 -12.19
C LEU A 132 -7.33 -8.60 -11.25
N ALA A 133 -6.40 -7.69 -11.56
CA ALA A 133 -5.22 -7.46 -10.74
C ALA A 133 -5.57 -6.91 -9.36
N GLY A 134 -6.52 -5.96 -9.28
CA GLY A 134 -6.98 -5.40 -8.02
C GLY A 134 -7.68 -6.42 -7.14
N THR A 135 -8.48 -7.33 -7.74
CA THR A 135 -9.13 -8.43 -6.99
C THR A 135 -8.08 -9.42 -6.49
N ALA A 136 -7.11 -9.78 -7.31
CA ALA A 136 -5.99 -10.64 -6.88
C ALA A 136 -5.17 -9.99 -5.76
N HIS A 137 -4.90 -8.70 -5.85
CA HIS A 137 -4.22 -7.94 -4.79
C HIS A 137 -5.01 -7.96 -3.47
N GLN A 138 -6.31 -7.74 -3.50
CA GLN A 138 -7.17 -7.78 -2.31
C GLN A 138 -7.21 -9.19 -1.69
N ALA A 139 -7.26 -10.24 -2.51
CA ALA A 139 -7.18 -11.61 -2.04
C ALA A 139 -5.83 -11.88 -1.34
N PHE A 140 -4.73 -11.43 -1.95
CA PHE A 140 -3.39 -11.55 -1.36
C PHE A 140 -3.27 -10.76 -0.06
N GLN A 141 -3.78 -9.54 -0.01
CA GLN A 141 -3.80 -8.71 1.20
C GLN A 141 -4.60 -9.36 2.33
N PHE A 142 -5.73 -9.96 2.01
CA PHE A 142 -6.52 -10.71 2.99
C PHE A 142 -5.73 -11.91 3.56
N LEU A 143 -5.07 -12.69 2.70
CA LEU A 143 -4.22 -13.81 3.14
C LEU A 143 -3.05 -13.31 4.00
N TYR A 144 -2.42 -12.21 3.62
CA TYR A 144 -1.33 -11.60 4.38
C TYR A 144 -1.78 -11.17 5.79
N ILE A 145 -2.89 -10.43 5.88
CA ILE A 145 -3.43 -9.98 7.16
C ILE A 145 -3.83 -11.19 8.03
N SER A 146 -4.46 -12.20 7.45
CA SER A 146 -4.84 -13.43 8.16
C SER A 146 -3.60 -14.14 8.71
N SER A 147 -2.52 -14.23 7.94
CA SER A 147 -1.26 -14.83 8.40
C SER A 147 -0.63 -14.05 9.55
N GLN A 148 -0.66 -12.73 9.53
CA GLN A 148 -0.17 -11.86 10.62
C GLN A 148 -0.94 -12.06 11.92
N LEU A 149 -2.25 -12.24 11.85
CA LEU A 149 -3.08 -12.54 13.02
C LEU A 149 -2.70 -13.89 13.64
N TRP A 150 -2.36 -14.89 12.82
CA TRP A 150 -1.87 -16.18 13.30
C TRP A 150 -0.51 -16.03 14.01
N VAL A 151 0.46 -15.37 13.39
CA VAL A 151 1.78 -15.11 13.98
C VAL A 151 1.67 -14.33 15.28
N SER A 152 0.82 -13.32 15.35
CA SER A 152 0.58 -12.54 16.57
C SER A 152 0.04 -13.40 17.72
N ARG A 153 -0.87 -14.33 17.43
CA ARG A 153 -1.37 -15.29 18.44
C ARG A 153 -0.28 -16.24 18.94
N TYR A 154 0.57 -16.75 18.05
CA TYR A 154 1.72 -17.57 18.43
C TYR A 154 2.67 -16.80 19.35
N ASN A 155 3.04 -15.57 18.99
CA ASN A 155 3.93 -14.74 19.80
C ASN A 155 3.33 -14.43 21.18
N ALA A 156 2.03 -14.24 21.32
CA ALA A 156 1.37 -14.04 22.61
C ALA A 156 1.46 -15.28 23.50
N ILE A 157 1.34 -16.48 22.94
CA ILE A 157 1.46 -17.74 23.66
C ILE A 157 2.91 -17.96 24.12
N TYR A 158 3.87 -17.85 23.22
CA TYR A 158 5.29 -18.06 23.56
C TYR A 158 5.85 -16.95 24.45
N GLY A 159 5.40 -15.71 24.30
CA GLY A 159 5.77 -14.61 25.19
C GLY A 159 5.29 -14.82 26.64
N SER A 160 4.10 -15.39 26.84
CA SER A 160 3.61 -15.73 28.16
C SER A 160 4.41 -16.87 28.81
N PHE A 161 4.79 -17.89 28.04
CA PHE A 161 5.68 -18.97 28.53
C PHE A 161 7.07 -18.46 28.91
N ALA A 162 7.64 -17.57 28.11
CA ALA A 162 8.94 -16.94 28.43
C ALA A 162 8.85 -16.11 29.71
N ALA A 163 7.79 -15.34 29.92
CA ALA A 163 7.58 -14.55 31.13
C ALA A 163 7.45 -15.45 32.38
N VAL A 164 6.73 -16.56 32.30
CA VAL A 164 6.58 -17.52 33.40
C VAL A 164 7.93 -18.19 33.73
N SER A 165 8.68 -18.56 32.69
CA SER A 165 10.02 -19.18 32.89
C SER A 165 11.01 -18.23 33.58
N TYR A 166 10.97 -16.93 33.21
CA TYR A 166 11.80 -15.89 33.84
C TYR A 166 11.44 -15.65 35.31
N THR A 167 10.15 -15.61 35.64
CA THR A 167 9.69 -15.41 37.03
C THR A 167 10.08 -16.59 37.94
N HIS A 168 10.08 -17.82 37.44
CA HIS A 168 10.50 -19.00 38.21
C HIS A 168 12.02 -19.09 38.40
N LEU A 169 12.83 -18.55 37.49
CA LEU A 169 14.29 -18.53 37.57
C LEU A 169 14.84 -17.40 38.45
N THR A 170 14.06 -16.34 38.69
CA THR A 170 14.52 -15.17 39.46
C THR A 170 13.95 -15.08 40.87
N LEU A 171 13.13 -16.06 41.33
CA LEU A 171 12.70 -16.12 42.71
C LEU A 171 13.86 -16.69 43.55
N PRO A 172 14.46 -15.90 44.50
CA PRO A 172 15.43 -16.44 45.46
C PRO A 172 14.72 -17.43 46.37
N THR A 173 15.27 -18.61 46.49
CA THR A 173 14.92 -19.62 47.51
C THR A 173 15.22 -19.10 48.90
#